data_1e585b739b22728e21b26cca3b2a8ee5
#
_entry.id   1e585b739b22728e21b26cca3b2a8ee5
#
_cell.length_a   1.000
_cell.length_b   1.000
_cell.length_c   1.000
_cell.angle_alpha   90.00
_cell.angle_beta   90.00
_cell.angle_gamma   90.00
#
_symmetry.space_group_name_H-M   'P 1'
#
loop_
_entity.id
_entity.type
_entity.pdbx_description
1 polymer ?
#
loop_
_entity_poly.entity_id
_entity_poly.type
_entity_poly.pdbx_seq_one_letter_code
_entity_poly.pdbx_strand_id
1 'polypeptide(L)'
;MQNSAQDYLQQMLDMVRQSGHVAIKYLNKSAPAFKKDFSVITKADKEISKLCRGALSKTLKDPAHLLLDEEDPHMASYLDQRRLEKTSFLWALDPIDGTRLYANRMPLFGISLGLLRELKPWLGVVYFPILKELFYCDGQDAYFVQNAFGSNQKRIKIRPIQEKLSGKSLFFCNDTFYNKFAWRDKDFHIMINACAVVNLCWPAIGRGVGCFLKCSLWDFAGSWPIMRKAGLDLRSMKTGQVMDQVHADLFNRTSKPWELKEYQLISSQKHYSQIKSKIFEIPTRNIYS
;
A
#
# COMPACT_ATOMS: atom_id res chain seq x y z
N MET A 1 0.47 25.47 -16.98
CA MET A 1 0.66 25.69 -15.53
C MET A 1 0.81 24.33 -14.87
N GLN A 2 1.87 24.10 -14.10
CA GLN A 2 2.04 22.87 -13.34
C GLN A 2 1.03 22.84 -12.19
N ASN A 3 0.28 21.76 -12.04
CA ASN A 3 -0.67 21.60 -10.93
C ASN A 3 0.05 21.70 -9.58
N SER A 4 -0.58 22.31 -8.60
CA SER A 4 -0.07 22.36 -7.23
C SER A 4 -0.25 21.01 -6.52
N ALA A 5 0.45 20.79 -5.40
CA ALA A 5 0.23 19.63 -4.55
C ALA A 5 -1.25 19.50 -4.13
N GLN A 6 -1.89 20.63 -3.88
CA GLN A 6 -3.29 20.68 -3.47
C GLN A 6 -4.25 20.26 -4.59
N ASP A 7 -3.97 20.64 -5.85
CA ASP A 7 -4.79 20.24 -7.00
C ASP A 7 -4.70 18.72 -7.22
N TYR A 8 -3.49 18.16 -7.17
CA TYR A 8 -3.30 16.71 -7.27
C TYR A 8 -3.97 15.96 -6.11
N LEU A 9 -3.81 16.44 -4.87
CA LEU A 9 -4.45 15.83 -3.72
C LEU A 9 -5.97 15.84 -3.84
N GLN A 10 -6.57 16.96 -4.24
CA GLN A 10 -8.01 17.05 -4.42
C GLN A 10 -8.49 16.06 -5.49
N GLN A 11 -7.78 15.95 -6.61
CA GLN A 11 -8.07 14.96 -7.66
C GLN A 11 -7.97 13.53 -7.10
N MET A 12 -6.95 13.21 -6.29
CA MET A 12 -6.80 11.90 -5.65
C MET A 12 -7.96 11.58 -4.70
N LEU A 13 -8.36 12.55 -3.88
CA LEU A 13 -9.48 12.40 -2.94
C LEU A 13 -10.82 12.15 -3.67
N ASP A 14 -11.07 12.87 -4.78
CA ASP A 14 -12.26 12.67 -5.59
C ASP A 14 -12.26 11.28 -6.27
N MET A 15 -11.10 10.83 -6.77
CA MET A 15 -10.95 9.50 -7.36
C MET A 15 -11.23 8.40 -6.32
N VAL A 16 -10.62 8.42 -5.14
CA VAL A 16 -10.83 7.36 -4.14
C VAL A 16 -12.24 7.37 -3.57
N ARG A 17 -12.88 8.54 -3.45
CA ARG A 17 -14.29 8.66 -3.05
C ARG A 17 -15.21 7.95 -4.05
N GLN A 18 -15.06 8.24 -5.34
CA GLN A 18 -15.84 7.61 -6.40
C GLN A 18 -15.55 6.11 -6.48
N SER A 19 -14.28 5.72 -6.37
CA SER A 19 -13.85 4.32 -6.31
C SER A 19 -14.48 3.57 -5.15
N GLY A 20 -14.59 4.21 -3.98
CA GLY A 20 -15.29 3.64 -2.82
C GLY A 20 -16.77 3.34 -3.09
N HIS A 21 -17.47 4.21 -3.79
CA HIS A 21 -18.85 3.95 -4.22
C HIS A 21 -18.94 2.77 -5.19
N VAL A 22 -17.99 2.66 -6.13
CA VAL A 22 -17.89 1.50 -7.05
C VAL A 22 -17.63 0.22 -6.27
N ALA A 23 -16.66 0.22 -5.34
CA ALA A 23 -16.34 -0.94 -4.51
C ALA A 23 -17.57 -1.42 -3.72
N ILE A 24 -18.26 -0.51 -3.02
CA ILE A 24 -19.48 -0.86 -2.26
C ILE A 24 -20.58 -1.39 -3.18
N LYS A 25 -20.79 -0.77 -4.35
CA LYS A 25 -21.80 -1.19 -5.33
C LYS A 25 -21.62 -2.65 -5.78
N TYR A 26 -20.38 -3.11 -5.92
CA TYR A 26 -20.06 -4.45 -6.43
C TYR A 26 -19.74 -5.47 -5.36
N LEU A 27 -19.54 -5.10 -4.09
CA LEU A 27 -19.13 -6.00 -3.01
C LEU A 27 -19.96 -7.29 -2.91
N ASN A 28 -21.27 -7.21 -3.14
CA ASN A 28 -22.17 -8.36 -3.03
C ASN A 28 -22.68 -8.88 -4.39
N LYS A 29 -22.16 -8.34 -5.51
CA LYS A 29 -22.72 -8.58 -6.84
C LYS A 29 -21.76 -9.25 -7.82
N SER A 30 -20.46 -9.29 -7.51
CA SER A 30 -19.44 -9.77 -8.43
C SER A 30 -18.93 -11.13 -8.01
N ALA A 31 -19.03 -12.12 -8.92
CA ALA A 31 -18.22 -13.31 -8.80
C ALA A 31 -16.74 -12.96 -9.05
N PRO A 32 -15.82 -13.47 -8.25
CA PRO A 32 -14.39 -13.30 -8.52
C PRO A 32 -13.98 -14.07 -9.78
N ALA A 33 -13.00 -13.52 -10.50
CA ALA A 33 -12.28 -14.20 -11.56
C ALA A 33 -10.81 -14.36 -11.15
N PHE A 34 -10.06 -15.19 -11.89
CA PHE A 34 -8.65 -15.41 -11.62
C PHE A 34 -7.81 -14.86 -12.78
N LYS A 35 -6.73 -14.15 -12.44
CA LYS A 35 -5.68 -13.77 -13.41
C LYS A 35 -4.84 -15.02 -13.78
N LYS A 36 -3.96 -14.90 -14.77
CA LYS A 36 -3.08 -16.02 -15.20
C LYS A 36 -2.15 -16.53 -14.10
N ASP A 37 -1.80 -15.69 -13.15
CA ASP A 37 -0.97 -16.01 -11.98
C ASP A 37 -1.79 -16.50 -10.78
N PHE A 38 -3.07 -16.86 -10.98
CA PHE A 38 -4.03 -17.29 -9.95
C PHE A 38 -4.39 -16.21 -8.92
N SER A 39 -3.98 -14.96 -9.10
CA SER A 39 -4.49 -13.87 -8.27
C SER A 39 -5.97 -13.59 -8.59
N VAL A 40 -6.70 -13.11 -7.57
CA VAL A 40 -8.13 -12.80 -7.69
C VAL A 40 -8.29 -11.41 -8.30
N ILE A 41 -9.26 -11.28 -9.20
CA ILE A 41 -9.71 -10.00 -9.75
C ILE A 41 -11.24 -9.97 -9.74
N THR A 42 -11.81 -8.82 -9.49
CA THR A 42 -13.25 -8.62 -9.51
C THR A 42 -13.66 -7.58 -10.56
N LYS A 43 -14.95 -7.48 -10.81
CA LYS A 43 -15.49 -6.42 -11.66
C LYS A 43 -15.21 -5.03 -11.08
N ALA A 44 -15.15 -4.92 -9.76
CA ALA A 44 -14.88 -3.65 -9.09
C ALA A 44 -13.47 -3.13 -9.42
N ASP A 45 -12.44 -4.01 -9.39
CA ASP A 45 -11.06 -3.63 -9.73
C ASP A 45 -11.01 -2.99 -11.12
N LYS A 46 -11.61 -3.62 -12.12
CA LYS A 46 -11.63 -3.13 -13.51
C LYS A 46 -12.37 -1.80 -13.67
N GLU A 47 -13.51 -1.64 -13.00
CA GLU A 47 -14.30 -0.40 -13.06
C GLU A 47 -13.58 0.75 -12.35
N ILE A 48 -12.92 0.50 -11.22
CA ILE A 48 -12.12 1.50 -10.49
C ILE A 48 -10.90 1.90 -11.33
N SER A 49 -10.17 0.94 -11.88
CA SER A 49 -9.06 1.22 -12.80
C SER A 49 -9.49 2.11 -13.96
N LYS A 50 -10.61 1.78 -14.63
CA LYS A 50 -11.17 2.58 -15.72
C LYS A 50 -11.55 4.00 -15.27
N LEU A 51 -12.17 4.14 -14.11
CA LEU A 51 -12.53 5.43 -13.51
C LEU A 51 -11.30 6.31 -13.29
N CYS A 52 -10.28 5.77 -12.64
CA CYS A 52 -9.05 6.51 -12.32
C CYS A 52 -8.26 6.89 -13.57
N ARG A 53 -8.14 5.98 -14.56
CA ARG A 53 -7.54 6.29 -15.87
C ARG A 53 -8.29 7.39 -16.60
N GLY A 54 -9.62 7.36 -16.56
CA GLY A 54 -10.47 8.40 -17.13
C GLY A 54 -10.23 9.76 -16.48
N ALA A 55 -10.20 9.79 -15.15
CA ALA A 55 -9.92 11.01 -14.38
C ALA A 55 -8.51 11.58 -14.67
N LEU A 56 -7.51 10.72 -14.84
CA LEU A 56 -6.13 11.10 -15.15
C LEU A 56 -5.87 11.32 -16.64
N SER A 57 -6.85 11.14 -17.54
CA SER A 57 -6.63 11.12 -18.98
C SER A 57 -6.00 12.40 -19.56
N LYS A 58 -6.28 13.56 -18.98
CA LYS A 58 -5.65 14.84 -19.36
C LYS A 58 -4.23 14.93 -18.82
N THR A 59 -4.01 14.56 -17.56
CA THR A 59 -2.70 14.55 -16.88
C THR A 59 -1.71 13.64 -17.58
N LEU A 60 -2.16 12.45 -17.99
CA LEU A 60 -1.32 11.44 -18.66
C LEU A 60 -0.98 11.77 -20.12
N LYS A 61 -1.48 12.87 -20.68
CA LYS A 61 -0.98 13.39 -21.97
C LYS A 61 0.40 14.05 -21.84
N ASP A 62 0.75 14.50 -20.65
CA ASP A 62 2.10 15.00 -20.37
C ASP A 62 3.02 13.79 -20.14
N PRO A 63 4.09 13.64 -20.95
CA PRO A 63 5.03 12.51 -20.84
C PRO A 63 5.81 12.49 -19.52
N ALA A 64 5.79 13.56 -18.74
CA ALA A 64 6.36 13.60 -17.39
C ALA A 64 5.56 12.74 -16.39
N HIS A 65 4.31 12.34 -16.74
CA HIS A 65 3.44 11.52 -15.91
C HIS A 65 3.38 10.08 -16.43
N LEU A 66 3.49 9.13 -15.51
CA LEU A 66 3.29 7.70 -15.75
C LEU A 66 2.27 7.15 -14.74
N LEU A 67 1.30 6.36 -15.19
CA LEU A 67 0.39 5.62 -14.33
C LEU A 67 0.79 4.14 -14.30
N LEU A 68 1.16 3.67 -13.12
CA LEU A 68 1.28 2.26 -12.78
C LEU A 68 -0.02 1.82 -12.09
N ASP A 69 -0.78 0.99 -12.77
CA ASP A 69 -2.07 0.47 -12.31
C ASP A 69 -1.99 -1.05 -12.28
N GLU A 70 -2.35 -1.68 -11.15
CA GLU A 70 -2.31 -3.14 -11.00
C GLU A 70 -3.04 -3.88 -12.12
N GLU A 71 -4.12 -3.27 -12.63
CA GLU A 71 -4.96 -3.90 -13.66
C GLU A 71 -4.51 -3.59 -15.10
N ASP A 72 -3.38 -2.90 -15.28
CA ASP A 72 -2.80 -2.64 -16.58
C ASP A 72 -2.02 -3.87 -17.09
N PRO A 73 -2.45 -4.52 -18.18
CA PRO A 73 -1.73 -5.66 -18.74
C PRO A 73 -0.31 -5.32 -19.22
N HIS A 74 -0.01 -4.04 -19.42
CA HIS A 74 1.28 -3.56 -19.90
C HIS A 74 2.20 -3.06 -18.78
N MET A 75 1.79 -3.11 -17.50
CA MET A 75 2.53 -2.57 -16.36
C MET A 75 3.97 -3.10 -16.25
N ALA A 76 4.23 -4.34 -16.67
CA ALA A 76 5.57 -4.93 -16.67
C ALA A 76 6.55 -4.16 -17.56
N SER A 77 6.08 -3.60 -18.69
CA SER A 77 6.90 -2.83 -19.63
C SER A 77 7.34 -1.47 -19.08
N TYR A 78 6.72 -1.01 -17.99
CA TYR A 78 7.06 0.26 -17.33
C TYR A 78 8.26 0.12 -16.38
N LEU A 79 8.64 -1.12 -16.02
CA LEU A 79 9.77 -1.38 -15.13
C LEU A 79 11.09 -1.33 -15.91
N ASP A 80 11.37 -0.17 -16.46
CA ASP A 80 12.61 0.19 -17.14
C ASP A 80 13.23 1.41 -16.46
N GLN A 81 14.51 1.31 -16.07
CA GLN A 81 15.17 2.37 -15.29
C GLN A 81 15.27 3.68 -16.08
N ARG A 82 15.56 3.62 -17.40
CA ARG A 82 15.67 4.83 -18.23
C ARG A 82 14.33 5.52 -18.42
N ARG A 83 13.23 4.74 -18.43
CA ARG A 83 11.87 5.28 -18.47
C ARG A 83 11.52 5.94 -17.15
N LEU A 84 11.83 5.29 -16.03
CA LEU A 84 11.57 5.82 -14.69
C LEU A 84 12.34 7.12 -14.45
N GLU A 85 13.59 7.23 -14.86
CA GLU A 85 14.41 8.46 -14.73
C GLU A 85 13.84 9.65 -15.52
N LYS A 86 13.05 9.40 -16.57
CA LYS A 86 12.36 10.44 -17.33
C LYS A 86 10.99 10.79 -16.77
N THR A 87 10.52 10.05 -15.77
CA THR A 87 9.21 10.22 -15.16
C THR A 87 9.31 11.14 -13.96
N SER A 88 8.78 12.35 -14.07
CA SER A 88 8.75 13.28 -12.93
C SER A 88 7.63 12.92 -11.93
N PHE A 89 6.53 12.35 -12.42
CA PHE A 89 5.36 11.99 -11.61
C PHE A 89 4.92 10.56 -11.91
N LEU A 90 5.16 9.67 -10.97
CA LEU A 90 4.73 8.27 -11.03
C LEU A 90 3.48 8.09 -10.15
N TRP A 91 2.34 7.87 -10.78
CA TRP A 91 1.10 7.47 -10.14
C TRP A 91 1.11 5.95 -9.94
N ALA A 92 0.73 5.50 -8.77
CA ALA A 92 0.59 4.07 -8.48
C ALA A 92 -0.79 3.82 -7.89
N LEU A 93 -1.59 2.98 -8.55
CA LEU A 93 -2.97 2.67 -8.22
C LEU A 93 -3.12 1.18 -7.92
N ASP A 94 -3.64 0.87 -6.74
CA ASP A 94 -4.29 -0.39 -6.44
C ASP A 94 -5.81 -0.13 -6.32
N PRO A 95 -6.61 -0.63 -7.25
CA PRO A 95 -8.06 -0.44 -7.23
C PRO A 95 -8.74 -1.05 -6.01
N ILE A 96 -8.31 -2.26 -5.59
CA ILE A 96 -8.79 -2.95 -4.38
C ILE A 96 -7.66 -3.77 -3.77
N ASP A 97 -6.87 -3.17 -2.88
CA ASP A 97 -5.98 -3.96 -2.03
C ASP A 97 -6.78 -4.84 -1.06
N GLY A 98 -6.39 -6.09 -0.98
CA GLY A 98 -7.16 -7.10 -0.27
C GLY A 98 -8.27 -7.72 -1.13
N THR A 99 -8.06 -7.91 -2.44
CA THR A 99 -9.04 -8.46 -3.38
C THR A 99 -9.60 -9.81 -2.93
N ARG A 100 -8.79 -10.66 -2.26
CA ARG A 100 -9.28 -11.93 -1.68
C ARG A 100 -10.30 -11.70 -0.56
N LEU A 101 -10.05 -10.72 0.31
CA LEU A 101 -10.97 -10.34 1.38
C LEU A 101 -12.25 -9.74 0.79
N TYR A 102 -12.10 -8.87 -0.20
CA TYR A 102 -13.22 -8.29 -0.93
C TYR A 102 -14.09 -9.35 -1.61
N ALA A 103 -13.48 -10.31 -2.33
CA ALA A 103 -14.18 -11.41 -2.99
C ALA A 103 -14.96 -12.29 -2.00
N ASN A 104 -14.49 -12.40 -0.77
CA ASN A 104 -15.17 -13.08 0.34
C ASN A 104 -16.09 -12.17 1.17
N ARG A 105 -16.36 -10.94 0.68
CA ARG A 105 -17.28 -9.98 1.32
C ARG A 105 -16.83 -9.53 2.71
N MET A 106 -15.54 -9.61 2.99
CA MET A 106 -14.96 -9.12 4.24
C MET A 106 -14.73 -7.60 4.17
N PRO A 107 -14.81 -6.88 5.31
CA PRO A 107 -14.75 -5.41 5.32
C PRO A 107 -13.33 -4.83 5.21
N LEU A 108 -12.29 -5.67 5.26
CA LEU A 108 -10.89 -5.25 5.28
C LEU A 108 -10.30 -5.22 3.86
N PHE A 109 -10.66 -4.21 3.10
CA PHE A 109 -10.05 -3.90 1.82
C PHE A 109 -9.94 -2.38 1.67
N GLY A 110 -9.03 -1.92 0.85
CA GLY A 110 -8.81 -0.50 0.62
C GLY A 110 -8.53 -0.15 -0.82
N ILE A 111 -8.65 1.12 -1.17
CA ILE A 111 -8.24 1.69 -2.44
C ILE A 111 -6.98 2.48 -2.16
N SER A 112 -5.90 2.21 -2.87
CA SER A 112 -4.59 2.84 -2.68
C SER A 112 -4.22 3.66 -3.90
N LEU A 113 -3.90 4.93 -3.70
CA LEU A 113 -3.42 5.82 -4.75
C LEU A 113 -2.21 6.62 -4.23
N GLY A 114 -1.05 6.37 -4.80
CA GLY A 114 0.18 7.10 -4.54
C GLY A 114 0.58 7.99 -5.69
N LEU A 115 1.19 9.13 -5.40
CA LEU A 115 1.88 9.97 -6.36
C LEU A 115 3.30 10.24 -5.88
N LEU A 116 4.25 9.67 -6.60
CA LEU A 116 5.67 9.89 -6.38
C LEU A 116 6.14 11.04 -7.27
N ARG A 117 6.96 11.91 -6.72
CA ARG A 117 7.66 12.97 -7.46
C ARG A 117 9.14 12.67 -7.49
N GLU A 118 9.73 12.66 -8.68
CA GLU A 118 11.14 12.24 -8.87
C GLU A 118 11.41 10.88 -8.20
N LEU A 119 10.46 9.94 -8.38
CA LEU A 119 10.44 8.58 -7.82
C LEU A 119 10.45 8.49 -6.28
N LYS A 120 10.28 9.61 -5.57
CA LYS A 120 10.17 9.68 -4.11
C LYS A 120 8.72 9.83 -3.67
N PRO A 121 8.31 9.22 -2.54
CA PRO A 121 6.95 9.36 -2.03
C PRO A 121 6.63 10.82 -1.74
N TRP A 122 5.55 11.33 -2.33
CA TRP A 122 5.13 12.71 -2.19
C TRP A 122 3.71 12.86 -1.66
N LEU A 123 2.70 12.46 -2.46
CA LEU A 123 1.30 12.44 -2.04
C LEU A 123 0.82 10.99 -1.94
N GLY A 124 -0.11 10.73 -1.05
CA GLY A 124 -0.70 9.40 -0.92
C GLY A 124 -2.08 9.46 -0.31
N VAL A 125 -2.97 8.61 -0.80
CA VAL A 125 -4.35 8.47 -0.32
C VAL A 125 -4.70 7.00 -0.26
N VAL A 126 -5.22 6.57 0.90
CA VAL A 126 -5.75 5.22 1.11
C VAL A 126 -7.14 5.33 1.73
N TYR A 127 -8.13 4.72 1.12
CA TYR A 127 -9.51 4.75 1.60
C TYR A 127 -10.06 3.35 1.84
N PHE A 128 -10.63 3.13 3.03
CA PHE A 128 -11.32 1.92 3.45
C PHE A 128 -12.84 2.18 3.43
N PRO A 129 -13.56 1.80 2.35
CA PRO A 129 -14.94 2.25 2.14
C PRO A 129 -15.92 1.75 3.18
N ILE A 130 -15.78 0.49 3.64
CA ILE A 130 -16.67 -0.09 4.64
C ILE A 130 -16.43 0.52 6.02
N LEU A 131 -15.17 0.75 6.38
CA LEU A 131 -14.80 1.35 7.65
C LEU A 131 -15.00 2.87 7.67
N LYS A 132 -15.20 3.48 6.50
CA LYS A 132 -15.23 4.95 6.31
C LYS A 132 -13.99 5.62 6.89
N GLU A 133 -12.84 4.97 6.75
CA GLU A 133 -11.54 5.46 7.17
C GLU A 133 -10.74 5.91 5.96
N LEU A 134 -10.19 7.12 6.04
CA LEU A 134 -9.34 7.68 5.00
C LEU A 134 -8.00 8.11 5.62
N PHE A 135 -6.93 7.74 4.95
CA PHE A 135 -5.58 8.17 5.26
C PHE A 135 -5.05 8.96 4.07
N TYR A 136 -4.43 10.11 4.31
CA TYR A 136 -3.78 10.83 3.23
C TYR A 136 -2.55 11.64 3.71
N CYS A 137 -1.64 11.90 2.78
CA CYS A 137 -0.51 12.81 2.94
C CYS A 137 -0.62 13.90 1.88
N ASP A 138 -0.52 15.17 2.31
CA ASP A 138 -0.61 16.36 1.44
C ASP A 138 0.76 16.88 0.94
N GLY A 139 1.82 16.08 1.21
CA GLY A 139 3.21 16.42 0.92
C GLY A 139 3.94 17.05 2.12
N GLN A 140 3.22 17.72 3.00
CA GLN A 140 3.77 18.32 4.21
C GLN A 140 3.43 17.48 5.45
N ASP A 141 2.17 17.14 5.62
CA ASP A 141 1.61 16.42 6.77
C ASP A 141 0.81 15.19 6.32
N ALA A 142 0.53 14.28 7.25
CA ALA A 142 -0.38 13.18 7.03
C ALA A 142 -1.54 13.20 8.02
N TYR A 143 -2.67 12.69 7.57
CA TYR A 143 -3.93 12.73 8.29
C TYR A 143 -4.67 11.41 8.23
N PHE A 144 -5.36 11.11 9.33
CA PHE A 144 -6.37 10.08 9.43
C PHE A 144 -7.74 10.73 9.56
N VAL A 145 -8.71 10.28 8.78
CA VAL A 145 -10.08 10.81 8.79
C VAL A 145 -11.06 9.69 9.13
N GLN A 146 -11.76 9.84 10.22
CA GLN A 146 -12.89 9.00 10.62
C GLN A 146 -14.17 9.52 9.97
N ASN A 147 -15.09 8.63 9.63
CA ASN A 147 -16.34 8.94 8.91
C ASN A 147 -16.08 9.73 7.62
N ALA A 148 -15.03 9.36 6.90
CA ALA A 148 -14.60 10.02 5.68
C ALA A 148 -15.75 10.16 4.68
N PHE A 149 -15.82 11.34 4.08
CA PHE A 149 -16.86 11.74 3.14
C PHE A 149 -18.29 11.79 3.71
N GLY A 150 -18.45 11.69 5.01
CA GLY A 150 -19.71 11.85 5.74
C GLY A 150 -19.85 13.24 6.38
N SER A 151 -21.02 13.55 6.91
CA SER A 151 -21.33 14.84 7.56
C SER A 151 -20.52 15.09 8.85
N ASN A 152 -20.19 14.02 9.58
CA ASN A 152 -19.51 14.09 10.88
C ASN A 152 -18.06 13.54 10.77
N GLN A 153 -17.35 13.90 9.71
CA GLN A 153 -15.97 13.46 9.55
C GLN A 153 -15.06 14.14 10.58
N LYS A 154 -14.15 13.36 11.16
CA LYS A 154 -13.13 13.85 12.10
C LYS A 154 -11.74 13.64 11.51
N ARG A 155 -11.02 14.73 11.26
CA ARG A 155 -9.64 14.71 10.78
C ARG A 155 -8.66 14.80 11.94
N ILE A 156 -7.69 13.88 11.96
CA ILE A 156 -6.66 13.77 12.98
C ILE A 156 -5.30 13.80 12.28
N LYS A 157 -4.42 14.71 12.67
CA LYS A 157 -3.04 14.76 12.15
C LYS A 157 -2.24 13.58 12.69
N ILE A 158 -1.64 12.82 11.80
CA ILE A 158 -0.73 11.72 12.13
C ILE A 158 0.60 12.30 12.63
N ARG A 159 1.11 11.74 13.71
CA ARG A 159 2.37 12.13 14.33
C ARG A 159 3.25 10.90 14.57
N PRO A 160 4.58 11.07 14.67
CA PRO A 160 5.47 9.97 15.01
C PRO A 160 5.03 9.23 16.27
N ILE A 161 5.02 7.89 16.18
CA ILE A 161 4.57 7.01 17.25
C ILE A 161 5.59 7.01 18.39
N GLN A 162 5.15 7.31 19.59
CA GLN A 162 5.99 7.37 20.82
C GLN A 162 5.84 6.14 21.72
N GLU A 163 4.89 5.27 21.46
CA GLU A 163 4.58 4.12 22.31
C GLU A 163 5.75 3.15 22.46
N LYS A 164 5.89 2.60 23.67
CA LYS A 164 6.83 1.49 23.94
C LYS A 164 6.19 0.16 23.52
N LEU A 165 7.02 -0.78 23.08
CA LEU A 165 6.58 -2.15 22.85
C LEU A 165 6.13 -2.78 24.16
N SER A 166 4.98 -3.47 24.14
CA SER A 166 4.37 -4.09 25.33
C SER A 166 3.47 -5.25 24.92
N GLY A 167 2.98 -6.03 25.87
CA GLY A 167 2.08 -7.17 25.62
C GLY A 167 0.78 -6.84 24.86
N LYS A 168 0.37 -5.57 24.78
CA LYS A 168 -0.76 -5.14 23.94
C LYS A 168 -0.37 -4.77 22.50
N SER A 169 0.93 -4.75 22.19
CA SER A 169 1.39 -4.35 20.86
C SER A 169 1.07 -5.39 19.82
N LEU A 170 0.59 -4.95 18.66
CA LEU A 170 0.35 -5.80 17.49
C LEU A 170 1.37 -5.49 16.41
N PHE A 171 1.90 -6.55 15.80
CA PHE A 171 2.75 -6.45 14.63
C PHE A 171 2.08 -7.15 13.46
N PHE A 172 1.92 -6.46 12.33
CA PHE A 172 1.17 -6.97 11.21
C PHE A 172 2.05 -7.76 10.23
N CYS A 173 1.51 -8.83 9.68
CA CYS A 173 2.16 -9.62 8.65
C CYS A 173 1.16 -9.96 7.54
N ASN A 174 1.66 -10.21 6.34
CA ASN A 174 0.83 -10.78 5.28
C ASN A 174 0.60 -12.28 5.48
N ASP A 175 -0.35 -12.84 4.74
CA ASP A 175 -0.78 -14.24 4.81
C ASP A 175 0.32 -15.26 4.43
N THR A 176 1.38 -14.82 3.74
CA THR A 176 2.51 -15.67 3.35
C THR A 176 3.66 -15.69 4.35
N PHE A 177 3.54 -14.98 5.48
CA PHE A 177 4.61 -14.85 6.47
C PHE A 177 5.17 -16.21 6.90
N TYR A 178 4.32 -17.12 7.36
CA TYR A 178 4.75 -18.43 7.88
C TYR A 178 5.25 -19.41 6.82
N ASN A 179 5.20 -19.05 5.54
CA ASN A 179 5.83 -19.87 4.49
C ASN A 179 7.35 -19.80 4.55
N LYS A 180 7.92 -18.72 5.11
CA LYS A 180 9.36 -18.46 5.13
C LYS A 180 9.91 -18.00 6.47
N PHE A 181 9.03 -17.54 7.38
CA PHE A 181 9.45 -16.93 8.63
C PHE A 181 8.70 -17.50 9.81
N ALA A 182 9.34 -17.47 10.97
CA ALA A 182 8.76 -17.74 12.27
C ALA A 182 8.86 -16.48 13.13
N TRP A 183 7.86 -16.28 13.96
CA TRP A 183 7.86 -15.29 15.01
C TRP A 183 8.15 -15.91 16.35
N ARG A 184 9.10 -15.37 17.10
CA ARG A 184 9.50 -15.86 18.43
C ARG A 184 9.51 -14.73 19.43
N ASP A 185 8.33 -14.42 19.96
CA ASP A 185 8.17 -13.49 21.07
C ASP A 185 7.01 -13.91 21.97
N LYS A 186 7.11 -13.55 23.24
CA LYS A 186 6.05 -13.72 24.24
C LYS A 186 5.43 -12.36 24.65
N ASP A 187 6.11 -11.26 24.32
CA ASP A 187 5.77 -9.93 24.84
C ASP A 187 4.74 -9.20 23.97
N PHE A 188 4.67 -9.49 22.69
CA PHE A 188 3.64 -8.93 21.78
C PHE A 188 3.30 -9.87 20.65
N HIS A 189 2.15 -9.66 20.02
CA HIS A 189 1.53 -10.62 19.10
C HIS A 189 1.60 -10.16 17.66
N ILE A 190 1.60 -11.12 16.73
CA ILE A 190 1.43 -10.83 15.32
C ILE A 190 -0.05 -10.98 14.93
N MET A 191 -0.48 -10.12 14.01
CA MET A 191 -1.76 -10.20 13.34
C MET A 191 -1.54 -10.38 11.84
N ILE A 192 -2.08 -11.47 11.31
CA ILE A 192 -1.96 -11.82 9.90
C ILE A 192 -3.23 -11.44 9.16
N ASN A 193 -3.09 -10.71 8.06
CA ASN A 193 -4.19 -10.42 7.15
C ASN A 193 -3.67 -10.29 5.69
N ALA A 194 -4.59 -10.38 4.74
CA ALA A 194 -4.29 -10.37 3.30
C ALA A 194 -4.58 -9.01 2.64
N CYS A 195 -4.39 -7.90 3.38
CA CYS A 195 -4.58 -6.55 2.88
C CYS A 195 -3.34 -5.71 3.27
N ALA A 196 -2.53 -5.33 2.30
CA ALA A 196 -1.28 -4.62 2.55
C ALA A 196 -1.52 -3.23 3.13
N VAL A 197 -2.50 -2.48 2.60
CA VAL A 197 -2.79 -1.12 3.09
C VAL A 197 -3.31 -1.10 4.55
N VAL A 198 -3.96 -2.17 5.03
CA VAL A 198 -4.28 -2.32 6.45
C VAL A 198 -3.01 -2.42 7.28
N ASN A 199 -2.09 -3.31 6.83
CA ASN A 199 -0.81 -3.53 7.50
C ASN A 199 0.06 -2.26 7.55
N LEU A 200 -0.08 -1.38 6.56
CA LEU A 200 0.71 -0.17 6.41
C LEU A 200 0.08 1.05 7.10
N CYS A 201 -1.24 1.24 6.97
CA CYS A 201 -1.93 2.42 7.49
C CYS A 201 -2.25 2.33 8.99
N TRP A 202 -2.64 1.16 9.48
CA TRP A 202 -3.03 1.03 10.89
C TRP A 202 -1.89 1.26 11.87
N PRO A 203 -0.65 0.79 11.63
CA PRO A 203 0.47 1.21 12.47
C PRO A 203 0.69 2.72 12.51
N ALA A 204 0.41 3.44 11.41
CA ALA A 204 0.60 4.89 11.36
C ALA A 204 -0.31 5.68 12.35
N ILE A 205 -1.33 5.05 12.90
CA ILE A 205 -2.23 5.65 13.92
C ILE A 205 -2.18 4.91 15.26
N GLY A 206 -1.15 4.09 15.50
CA GLY A 206 -0.95 3.40 16.76
C GLY A 206 -1.79 2.14 16.97
N ARG A 207 -2.49 1.63 15.93
CA ARG A 207 -3.19 0.33 16.01
C ARG A 207 -2.23 -0.86 15.91
N GLY A 208 -0.94 -0.59 15.75
CA GLY A 208 0.13 -1.56 15.71
C GLY A 208 1.48 -0.86 15.76
N VAL A 209 2.56 -1.61 15.90
CA VAL A 209 3.92 -1.09 16.05
C VAL A 209 4.74 -1.17 14.76
N GLY A 210 4.17 -1.75 13.72
CA GLY A 210 4.80 -1.94 12.43
C GLY A 210 4.24 -3.13 11.68
N CYS A 211 4.88 -3.46 10.55
CA CYS A 211 4.51 -4.64 9.77
C CYS A 211 5.72 -5.25 9.04
N PHE A 212 5.50 -6.48 8.56
CA PHE A 212 6.45 -7.22 7.76
C PHE A 212 5.73 -7.73 6.50
N LEU A 213 6.22 -7.33 5.34
CA LEU A 213 5.58 -7.71 4.08
C LEU A 213 6.55 -7.67 2.89
N LYS A 214 6.11 -8.32 1.83
CA LYS A 214 6.66 -8.23 0.49
C LYS A 214 5.48 -8.05 -0.45
N CYS A 215 5.42 -6.95 -1.18
CA CYS A 215 4.27 -6.56 -2.00
C CYS A 215 4.70 -5.74 -3.21
N SER A 216 3.77 -5.35 -4.05
CA SER A 216 4.01 -4.54 -5.23
C SER A 216 4.01 -3.04 -4.92
N LEU A 217 4.53 -2.22 -5.83
CA LEU A 217 4.61 -0.76 -5.61
C LEU A 217 3.22 -0.14 -5.37
N TRP A 218 2.19 -0.56 -6.09
CA TRP A 218 0.84 -0.03 -5.95
C TRP A 218 0.22 -0.32 -4.57
N ASP A 219 0.59 -1.43 -3.91
CA ASP A 219 0.11 -1.78 -2.58
C ASP A 219 0.60 -0.80 -1.51
N PHE A 220 1.83 -0.25 -1.66
CA PHE A 220 2.41 0.61 -0.64
C PHE A 220 2.59 2.08 -1.02
N ALA A 221 2.53 2.44 -2.29
CA ALA A 221 2.80 3.81 -2.74
C ALA A 221 1.85 4.85 -2.10
N GLY A 222 0.55 4.50 -1.94
CA GLY A 222 -0.43 5.37 -1.30
C GLY A 222 -0.18 5.56 0.19
N SER A 223 0.26 4.52 0.89
CA SER A 223 0.55 4.56 2.32
C SER A 223 1.97 5.05 2.64
N TRP A 224 2.90 4.98 1.70
CA TRP A 224 4.32 5.27 1.93
C TRP A 224 4.59 6.67 2.51
N PRO A 225 4.11 7.80 1.93
CA PRO A 225 4.32 9.10 2.53
C PRO A 225 3.62 9.25 3.89
N ILE A 226 2.48 8.55 4.09
CA ILE A 226 1.73 8.55 5.35
C ILE A 226 2.54 7.90 6.46
N MET A 227 3.09 6.71 6.20
CA MET A 227 3.95 5.99 7.16
C MET A 227 5.18 6.80 7.55
N ARG A 228 5.85 7.44 6.57
CA ARG A 228 7.02 8.30 6.86
C ARG A 228 6.68 9.43 7.83
N LYS A 229 5.49 10.03 7.71
CA LYS A 229 5.03 11.07 8.66
C LYS A 229 4.71 10.50 10.05
N ALA A 230 4.39 9.21 10.13
CA ALA A 230 4.25 8.49 11.40
C ALA A 230 5.58 8.00 12.00
N GLY A 231 6.71 8.29 11.34
CA GLY A 231 8.04 7.84 11.76
C GLY A 231 8.30 6.35 11.51
N LEU A 232 7.59 5.77 10.55
CA LEU A 232 7.75 4.37 10.11
C LEU A 232 8.51 4.33 8.78
N ASP A 233 9.58 3.57 8.73
CA ASP A 233 10.41 3.41 7.54
C ASP A 233 10.27 1.99 6.96
N LEU A 234 10.27 1.91 5.62
CA LEU A 234 10.44 0.65 4.91
C LEU A 234 11.92 0.28 4.92
N ARG A 235 12.29 -0.82 5.55
CA ARG A 235 13.67 -1.32 5.62
C ARG A 235 13.77 -2.72 5.05
N SER A 236 14.73 -2.94 4.16
CA SER A 236 15.06 -4.29 3.72
C SER A 236 15.35 -5.18 4.93
N MET A 237 14.66 -6.32 5.02
CA MET A 237 14.93 -7.30 6.08
C MET A 237 16.34 -7.84 5.98
N LYS A 238 16.89 -7.95 4.77
CA LYS A 238 18.21 -8.49 4.51
C LYS A 238 19.31 -7.48 4.88
N THR A 239 19.25 -6.28 4.32
CA THR A 239 20.33 -5.27 4.47
C THR A 239 20.09 -4.27 5.60
N GLY A 240 18.85 -4.06 6.02
CA GLY A 240 18.47 -3.02 6.97
C GLY A 240 18.41 -1.61 6.35
N GLN A 241 18.70 -1.49 5.05
CA GLN A 241 18.68 -0.21 4.35
C GLN A 241 17.25 0.32 4.21
N VAL A 242 17.07 1.60 4.45
CA VAL A 242 15.79 2.29 4.25
C VAL A 242 15.56 2.53 2.76
N MET A 243 14.35 2.24 2.31
CA MET A 243 13.90 2.64 0.98
C MET A 243 13.42 4.09 1.03
N ASP A 244 14.03 4.96 0.27
CA ASP A 244 13.66 6.37 0.17
C ASP A 244 13.20 6.78 -1.24
N GLN A 245 13.49 5.96 -2.24
CA GLN A 245 13.19 6.20 -3.65
C GLN A 245 12.93 4.88 -4.39
N VAL A 246 12.17 4.94 -5.47
CA VAL A 246 11.96 3.81 -6.39
C VAL A 246 13.15 3.65 -7.32
N HIS A 247 13.68 2.42 -7.39
CA HIS A 247 14.65 1.98 -8.40
C HIS A 247 14.16 0.67 -9.03
N ALA A 248 14.32 0.52 -10.32
CA ALA A 248 13.81 -0.66 -11.05
C ALA A 248 14.42 -1.99 -10.55
N ASP A 249 15.63 -1.96 -10.02
CA ASP A 249 16.33 -3.13 -9.48
C ASP A 249 15.77 -3.64 -8.15
N LEU A 250 14.95 -2.85 -7.45
CA LEU A 250 14.25 -3.27 -6.24
C LEU A 250 13.12 -4.27 -6.52
N PHE A 251 12.64 -4.34 -7.76
CA PHE A 251 11.44 -5.10 -8.13
C PHE A 251 11.74 -6.29 -9.04
N ASN A 252 10.89 -7.30 -8.94
CA ASN A 252 10.87 -8.41 -9.89
C ASN A 252 10.45 -7.92 -11.28
N ARG A 253 11.08 -8.50 -12.33
CA ARG A 253 10.79 -8.12 -13.72
C ARG A 253 9.90 -9.12 -14.45
N THR A 254 9.99 -10.38 -14.13
CA THR A 254 9.35 -11.48 -14.87
C THR A 254 8.22 -12.15 -14.09
N SER A 255 8.51 -12.67 -12.91
CA SER A 255 7.49 -13.24 -12.04
C SER A 255 6.96 -12.15 -11.12
N LYS A 256 5.68 -11.81 -11.21
CA LYS A 256 5.06 -10.71 -10.46
C LYS A 256 5.83 -9.38 -10.62
N PRO A 257 5.79 -8.76 -11.80
CA PRO A 257 6.43 -7.47 -12.03
C PRO A 257 5.99 -6.44 -10.99
N TRP A 258 6.93 -5.57 -10.58
CA TRP A 258 6.73 -4.55 -9.54
C TRP A 258 6.56 -5.08 -8.11
N GLU A 259 6.55 -6.40 -7.86
CA GLU A 259 6.70 -6.92 -6.51
C GLU A 259 8.14 -6.72 -6.04
N LEU A 260 8.34 -6.22 -4.82
CA LEU A 260 9.66 -6.08 -4.21
C LEU A 260 10.40 -7.42 -4.22
N LYS A 261 11.70 -7.42 -4.48
CA LYS A 261 12.54 -8.63 -4.42
C LYS A 261 12.73 -9.11 -2.99
N GLU A 262 12.78 -8.18 -2.04
CA GLU A 262 13.06 -8.45 -0.63
C GLU A 262 11.89 -8.09 0.27
N TYR A 263 11.75 -8.82 1.36
CA TYR A 263 10.83 -8.48 2.42
C TYR A 263 11.24 -7.17 3.10
N GLN A 264 10.26 -6.37 3.45
CA GLN A 264 10.43 -5.13 4.17
C GLN A 264 9.94 -5.28 5.60
N LEU A 265 10.74 -4.82 6.54
CA LEU A 265 10.33 -4.59 7.93
C LEU A 265 10.01 -3.11 8.08
N ILE A 266 8.75 -2.83 8.34
CA ILE A 266 8.25 -1.47 8.54
C ILE A 266 8.07 -1.22 10.02
N SER A 267 8.82 -0.29 10.57
CA SER A 267 8.75 0.09 11.97
C SER A 267 9.41 1.45 12.20
N SER A 268 9.24 2.01 13.40
CA SER A 268 10.07 3.13 13.82
C SER A 268 11.53 2.70 13.98
N GLN A 269 12.46 3.62 13.78
CA GLN A 269 13.89 3.40 14.03
C GLN A 269 14.15 2.84 15.43
N LYS A 270 13.42 3.35 16.41
CA LYS A 270 13.52 2.93 17.82
C LYS A 270 13.22 1.45 18.04
N HIS A 271 12.22 0.91 17.32
CA HIS A 271 11.76 -0.46 17.51
C HIS A 271 12.37 -1.47 16.52
N TYR A 272 13.08 -1.00 15.48
CA TYR A 272 13.58 -1.84 14.40
C TYR A 272 14.38 -3.05 14.89
N SER A 273 15.44 -2.83 15.67
CA SER A 273 16.32 -3.92 16.12
C SER A 273 15.60 -4.92 17.01
N GLN A 274 14.72 -4.42 17.89
CA GLN A 274 13.95 -5.27 18.79
C GLN A 274 12.95 -6.15 18.01
N ILE A 275 12.22 -5.58 17.03
CA ILE A 275 11.28 -6.34 16.21
C ILE A 275 12.03 -7.31 15.29
N LYS A 276 13.11 -6.85 14.65
CA LYS A 276 13.91 -7.69 13.75
C LYS A 276 14.43 -8.95 14.45
N SER A 277 14.85 -8.85 15.70
CA SER A 277 15.35 -9.99 16.50
C SER A 277 14.28 -11.07 16.79
N LYS A 278 12.99 -10.80 16.53
CA LYS A 278 11.88 -11.75 16.74
C LYS A 278 11.46 -12.49 15.47
N ILE A 279 11.99 -12.09 14.30
CA ILE A 279 11.68 -12.68 13.01
C ILE A 279 12.84 -13.57 12.59
N PHE A 280 12.56 -14.86 12.37
CA PHE A 280 13.54 -15.86 11.98
C PHE A 280 13.15 -16.47 10.64
N GLU A 281 14.09 -16.55 9.73
CA GLU A 281 13.90 -17.29 8.49
C GLU A 281 13.88 -18.80 8.81
N ILE A 282 12.86 -19.50 8.28
CA ILE A 282 12.77 -20.96 8.43
C ILE A 282 13.29 -21.63 7.16
N PRO A 283 14.02 -22.75 7.29
CA PRO A 283 14.46 -23.52 6.14
C PRO A 283 13.25 -23.90 5.27
N THR A 284 13.35 -23.67 3.97
CA THR A 284 12.33 -24.11 3.01
C THR A 284 12.24 -25.64 3.10
N ARG A 285 11.21 -26.17 3.75
CA ARG A 285 10.93 -27.62 3.64
C ARG A 285 10.44 -27.87 2.23
N ASN A 286 11.11 -28.75 1.50
CA ASN A 286 10.52 -29.36 0.32
C ASN A 286 9.30 -30.18 0.79
N ILE A 287 8.09 -29.57 0.71
CA ILE A 287 6.84 -30.21 1.12
C ILE A 287 6.42 -31.28 0.07
N TYR A 288 7.20 -31.43 -0.99
CA TYR A 288 6.96 -32.37 -2.10
C TYR A 288 8.09 -33.39 -2.30
N SER A 289 8.85 -33.74 -1.25
CA SER A 289 9.75 -34.89 -1.27
C SER A 289 9.17 -36.07 -0.48
#